data_86e42cad9f02a5fb19e4ba8655068591
#
_entry.id   86e42cad9f02a5fb19e4ba8655068591
#
_cell.length_a   1.000
_cell.length_b   1.000
_cell.length_c   1.000
_cell.angle_alpha   90.00
_cell.angle_beta   90.00
_cell.angle_gamma   90.00
#
_symmetry.space_group_name_H-M   'P 1'
#
loop_
_entity.id
_entity.type
_entity.pdbx_description
1 polymer ?
#
loop_
_entity_poly.entity_id
_entity_poly.type
_entity_poly.pdbx_seq_one_letter_code
_entity_poly.pdbx_strand_id
1 'polypeptide(L)'
;MSNPMQGFDPRWTSPEHYIIGITKEIWEDRNIATLHHYYAADMPVRTPGGLTLGNQGVIAATMATLSEFPDRTLLGEDVIWSDDADGGFLSSHRILTTATHAREGVFGPATGKRYAIRVIAECAAKADVIYDEWLVRDYGGIVRQLGFSPQDYARTLIAREGGPAKAARPFVPESDIPGLYRGTGNDNEWGERYAQTLTRIMAADFAHIHASYDRAVVGEYAGARQAIGREEVSEFWLGLRAAFPSAKFAIHHRIGMEGGMLPPRAAIRWSLDGTHDGWGAFGEPTGARVHVMGMAHAEFGPYGPDGVGLRREYALYDEVAIWKQIQLHTGAA
;
A
#
# COMPACT_ATOMS: atom_id res chain seq x y z
N MET A 1 -10.05 -17.12 -23.22
CA MET A 1 -9.38 -16.57 -22.02
C MET A 1 -7.90 -16.63 -22.30
N SER A 2 -7.19 -15.52 -22.16
CA SER A 2 -5.73 -15.48 -22.24
C SER A 2 -5.15 -16.34 -21.11
N ASN A 3 -4.04 -17.03 -21.37
CA ASN A 3 -3.31 -17.70 -20.29
C ASN A 3 -2.40 -16.68 -19.59
N PRO A 4 -2.68 -16.27 -18.33
CA PRO A 4 -1.89 -15.25 -17.64
C PRO A 4 -0.43 -15.69 -17.43
N MET A 5 -0.18 -17.00 -17.43
CA MET A 5 1.15 -17.59 -17.24
C MET A 5 1.88 -17.86 -18.56
N GLN A 6 1.38 -17.34 -19.70
CA GLN A 6 2.06 -17.54 -20.98
C GLN A 6 3.42 -16.84 -20.98
N GLY A 7 4.47 -17.62 -21.27
CA GLY A 7 5.86 -17.13 -21.33
C GLY A 7 6.59 -17.12 -20.00
N PHE A 8 5.92 -17.46 -18.89
CA PHE A 8 6.59 -17.65 -17.60
C PHE A 8 7.35 -18.99 -17.56
N ASP A 9 8.38 -19.07 -16.71
CA ASP A 9 9.09 -20.31 -16.42
C ASP A 9 8.06 -21.37 -15.97
N PRO A 10 8.08 -22.59 -16.52
CA PRO A 10 7.15 -23.67 -16.17
C PRO A 10 7.11 -24.05 -14.69
N ARG A 11 8.11 -23.67 -13.90
CA ARG A 11 8.09 -23.85 -12.44
C ARG A 11 6.98 -23.07 -11.76
N TRP A 12 6.53 -21.97 -12.36
CA TRP A 12 5.46 -21.13 -11.84
C TRP A 12 4.11 -21.61 -12.36
N THR A 13 3.28 -22.15 -11.49
CA THR A 13 2.01 -22.80 -11.85
C THR A 13 0.82 -21.85 -11.82
N SER A 14 0.96 -20.67 -11.21
CA SER A 14 -0.07 -19.63 -11.13
C SER A 14 0.54 -18.26 -10.81
N PRO A 15 -0.21 -17.15 -11.00
CA PRO A 15 0.22 -15.83 -10.57
C PRO A 15 0.60 -15.76 -9.09
N GLU A 16 -0.17 -16.40 -8.21
CA GLU A 16 0.12 -16.42 -6.77
C GLU A 16 1.45 -17.14 -6.48
N HIS A 17 1.68 -18.30 -7.16
CA HIS A 17 2.92 -19.06 -6.98
C HIS A 17 4.13 -18.25 -7.45
N TYR A 18 4.00 -17.53 -8.57
CA TYR A 18 5.06 -16.65 -9.06
C TYR A 18 5.35 -15.51 -8.06
N ILE A 19 4.35 -14.74 -7.66
CA ILE A 19 4.54 -13.57 -6.80
C ILE A 19 5.11 -13.96 -5.43
N ILE A 20 4.55 -14.98 -4.78
CA ILE A 20 5.06 -15.46 -3.48
C ILE A 20 6.46 -16.05 -3.64
N GLY A 21 6.67 -16.82 -4.71
CA GLY A 21 7.95 -17.48 -4.96
C GLY A 21 9.10 -16.49 -5.20
N ILE A 22 8.91 -15.50 -6.07
CA ILE A 22 9.94 -14.48 -6.29
C ILE A 22 10.15 -13.57 -5.07
N THR A 23 9.08 -13.26 -4.31
CA THR A 23 9.20 -12.51 -3.06
C THR A 23 10.09 -13.26 -2.07
N LYS A 24 9.86 -14.57 -1.90
CA LYS A 24 10.71 -15.41 -1.06
C LYS A 24 12.16 -15.44 -1.58
N GLU A 25 12.36 -15.74 -2.85
CA GLU A 25 13.69 -15.88 -3.46
C GLU A 25 14.53 -14.59 -3.30
N ILE A 26 13.94 -13.42 -3.61
CA ILE A 26 14.65 -12.15 -3.59
C ILE A 26 14.94 -11.69 -2.15
N TRP A 27 13.92 -11.66 -1.29
CA TRP A 27 14.01 -10.94 0.00
C TRP A 27 14.20 -11.83 1.21
N GLU A 28 13.68 -13.08 1.22
CA GLU A 28 13.88 -14.00 2.34
C GLU A 28 15.13 -14.85 2.16
N ASP A 29 15.31 -15.46 0.97
CA ASP A 29 16.52 -16.22 0.63
C ASP A 29 17.71 -15.29 0.27
N ARG A 30 17.45 -13.97 0.17
CA ARG A 30 18.43 -12.90 -0.07
C ARG A 30 19.17 -13.01 -1.39
N ASN A 31 18.56 -13.61 -2.38
CA ASN A 31 19.10 -13.66 -3.74
C ASN A 31 18.76 -12.36 -4.50
N ILE A 32 19.24 -11.21 -3.98
CA ILE A 32 18.89 -9.87 -4.49
C ILE A 32 19.28 -9.70 -5.96
N ALA A 33 20.29 -10.42 -6.42
CA ALA A 33 20.74 -10.38 -7.82
C ALA A 33 19.63 -10.81 -8.81
N THR A 34 18.67 -11.64 -8.37
CA THR A 34 17.56 -12.05 -9.23
C THR A 34 16.58 -10.91 -9.58
N LEU A 35 16.66 -9.77 -8.90
CA LEU A 35 15.98 -8.55 -9.33
C LEU A 35 16.36 -8.10 -10.75
N HIS A 36 17.57 -8.42 -11.23
CA HIS A 36 17.94 -8.18 -12.62
C HIS A 36 17.15 -9.03 -13.61
N HIS A 37 16.64 -10.17 -13.18
CA HIS A 37 15.83 -11.06 -14.00
C HIS A 37 14.33 -10.74 -13.88
N TYR A 38 13.85 -10.57 -12.64
CA TYR A 38 12.40 -10.42 -12.38
C TYR A 38 11.87 -9.00 -12.55
N TYR A 39 12.72 -7.98 -12.58
CA TYR A 39 12.32 -6.59 -12.66
C TYR A 39 12.91 -5.93 -13.92
N ALA A 40 12.06 -5.33 -14.74
CA ALA A 40 12.51 -4.62 -15.94
C ALA A 40 13.49 -3.50 -15.58
N ALA A 41 14.48 -3.29 -16.46
CA ALA A 41 15.57 -2.35 -16.21
C ALA A 41 15.13 -0.89 -16.08
N ASP A 42 13.97 -0.55 -16.64
CA ASP A 42 13.43 0.82 -16.75
C ASP A 42 12.04 0.99 -16.14
N MET A 43 11.53 -0.04 -15.42
CA MET A 43 10.21 0.02 -14.85
C MET A 43 10.07 1.11 -13.78
N PRO A 44 8.92 1.79 -13.71
CA PRO A 44 8.61 2.70 -12.61
C PRO A 44 8.08 1.93 -11.39
N VAL A 45 8.60 2.26 -10.22
CA VAL A 45 8.06 1.86 -8.92
C VAL A 45 7.54 3.09 -8.20
N ARG A 46 6.24 3.16 -8.01
CA ARG A 46 5.57 4.28 -7.35
C ARG A 46 5.30 3.96 -5.90
N THR A 47 5.76 4.82 -5.03
CA THR A 47 5.45 4.75 -3.59
C THR A 47 4.92 6.11 -3.13
N PRO A 48 4.21 6.21 -2.01
CA PRO A 48 3.83 7.50 -1.45
C PRO A 48 5.02 8.45 -1.22
N GLY A 49 6.20 7.90 -0.95
CA GLY A 49 7.43 8.66 -0.73
C GLY A 49 8.08 9.20 -2.00
N GLY A 50 7.72 8.69 -3.18
CA GLY A 50 8.30 9.12 -4.46
C GLY A 50 8.32 8.02 -5.52
N LEU A 51 9.02 8.30 -6.62
CA LEU A 51 9.17 7.43 -7.78
C LEU A 51 10.62 6.91 -7.85
N THR A 52 10.76 5.60 -8.05
CA THR A 52 12.04 4.95 -8.35
C THR A 52 11.99 4.39 -9.77
N LEU A 53 13.02 4.60 -10.56
CA LEU A 53 13.13 4.05 -11.91
C LEU A 53 14.13 2.92 -11.95
N GLY A 54 13.70 1.82 -12.55
CA GLY A 54 14.51 0.66 -12.87
C GLY A 54 14.87 -0.22 -11.67
N ASN A 55 15.31 -1.42 -12.00
CA ASN A 55 15.65 -2.44 -11.01
C ASN A 55 16.87 -2.07 -10.14
N GLN A 56 17.80 -1.23 -10.65
CA GLN A 56 18.97 -0.78 -9.88
C GLN A 56 18.58 0.00 -8.63
N GLY A 57 17.56 0.88 -8.74
CA GLY A 57 17.02 1.61 -7.59
C GLY A 57 16.40 0.68 -6.56
N VAL A 58 15.67 -0.34 -7.00
CA VAL A 58 15.07 -1.37 -6.14
C VAL A 58 16.15 -2.18 -5.42
N ILE A 59 17.20 -2.59 -6.13
CA ILE A 59 18.36 -3.31 -5.57
C ILE A 59 19.03 -2.47 -4.47
N ALA A 60 19.32 -1.21 -4.76
CA ALA A 60 19.96 -0.31 -3.80
C ALA A 60 19.11 -0.11 -2.54
N ALA A 61 17.79 0.14 -2.70
CA ALA A 61 16.85 0.29 -1.59
C ALA A 61 16.72 -1.01 -0.77
N THR A 62 16.74 -2.17 -1.42
CA THR A 62 16.69 -3.48 -0.76
C THR A 62 17.93 -3.71 0.09
N MET A 63 19.12 -3.46 -0.45
CA MET A 63 20.38 -3.60 0.31
C MET A 63 20.44 -2.65 1.49
N ALA A 64 20.03 -1.38 1.32
CA ALA A 64 19.97 -0.41 2.41
C ALA A 64 19.03 -0.87 3.52
N THR A 65 17.83 -1.35 3.16
CA THR A 65 16.85 -1.86 4.13
C THR A 65 17.38 -3.09 4.88
N LEU A 66 18.00 -4.04 4.19
CA LEU A 66 18.58 -5.23 4.83
C LEU A 66 19.82 -4.91 5.68
N SER A 67 20.55 -3.85 5.35
CA SER A 67 21.63 -3.35 6.21
C SER A 67 21.10 -2.83 7.55
N GLU A 68 20.02 -2.07 7.54
CA GLU A 68 19.39 -1.50 8.73
C GLU A 68 18.61 -2.56 9.54
N PHE A 69 17.92 -3.47 8.83
CA PHE A 69 17.03 -4.50 9.37
C PHE A 69 17.48 -5.91 8.91
N PRO A 70 18.56 -6.46 9.46
CA PRO A 70 19.17 -7.70 8.96
C PRO A 70 18.32 -8.96 9.14
N ASP A 71 17.34 -8.94 10.04
CA ASP A 71 16.40 -10.04 10.31
C ASP A 71 15.03 -9.86 9.64
N ARG A 72 14.92 -8.92 8.68
CA ARG A 72 13.65 -8.63 8.01
C ARG A 72 13.10 -9.85 7.28
N THR A 73 11.79 -10.08 7.49
CA THR A 73 10.98 -11.09 6.79
C THR A 73 9.92 -10.42 5.91
N LEU A 74 9.50 -11.09 4.84
CA LEU A 74 8.38 -10.70 3.97
C LEU A 74 7.46 -11.90 3.76
N LEU A 75 6.48 -12.05 4.65
CA LEU A 75 5.55 -13.18 4.63
C LEU A 75 4.33 -12.83 3.77
N GLY A 76 4.19 -13.46 2.60
CA GLY A 76 3.01 -13.30 1.75
C GLY A 76 1.75 -13.80 2.46
N GLU A 77 0.76 -12.92 2.64
CA GLU A 77 -0.52 -13.26 3.26
C GLU A 77 -1.58 -13.59 2.21
N ASP A 78 -1.61 -12.85 1.09
CA ASP A 78 -2.58 -13.04 0.02
C ASP A 78 -2.08 -12.41 -1.28
N VAL A 79 -2.49 -12.97 -2.42
CA VAL A 79 -2.29 -12.43 -3.77
C VAL A 79 -3.64 -12.42 -4.48
N ILE A 80 -4.17 -11.22 -4.69
CA ILE A 80 -5.40 -10.99 -5.47
C ILE A 80 -4.96 -10.49 -6.84
N TRP A 81 -5.44 -11.11 -7.92
CA TRP A 81 -4.93 -10.80 -9.25
C TRP A 81 -6.02 -10.80 -10.33
N SER A 82 -5.72 -10.17 -11.45
CA SER A 82 -6.54 -10.20 -12.66
C SER A 82 -5.67 -10.34 -13.90
N ASP A 83 -6.22 -10.97 -14.95
CA ASP A 83 -5.58 -11.00 -16.26
C ASP A 83 -5.34 -9.58 -16.77
N ASP A 84 -4.24 -9.39 -17.50
CA ASP A 84 -4.02 -8.20 -18.32
C ASP A 84 -4.44 -8.50 -19.78
N ALA A 85 -5.13 -7.54 -20.41
CA ALA A 85 -5.59 -7.66 -21.78
C ALA A 85 -4.44 -7.84 -22.79
N ASP A 86 -3.28 -7.28 -22.49
CA ASP A 86 -2.05 -7.40 -23.29
C ASP A 86 -1.23 -8.65 -22.99
N GLY A 87 -1.76 -9.55 -22.15
CA GLY A 87 -1.12 -10.78 -21.66
C GLY A 87 -0.33 -10.58 -20.37
N GLY A 88 -0.22 -11.66 -19.57
CA GLY A 88 0.27 -11.60 -18.21
C GLY A 88 -0.86 -11.24 -17.23
N PHE A 89 -0.52 -10.61 -16.13
CA PHE A 89 -1.47 -10.26 -15.06
C PHE A 89 -1.00 -9.04 -14.26
N LEU A 90 -1.95 -8.42 -13.54
CA LEU A 90 -1.62 -7.56 -12.40
C LEU A 90 -2.04 -8.25 -11.11
N SER A 91 -1.11 -8.32 -10.16
CA SER A 91 -1.36 -8.82 -8.80
C SER A 91 -1.40 -7.68 -7.79
N SER A 92 -2.27 -7.78 -6.80
CA SER A 92 -2.23 -6.99 -5.57
C SER A 92 -1.81 -7.93 -4.44
N HIS A 93 -0.59 -7.76 -3.93
CA HIS A 93 0.06 -8.67 -2.99
C HIS A 93 0.13 -8.05 -1.61
N ARG A 94 -0.52 -8.67 -0.63
CA ARG A 94 -0.45 -8.28 0.78
C ARG A 94 0.64 -9.07 1.50
N ILE A 95 1.52 -8.35 2.18
CA ILE A 95 2.71 -8.87 2.84
C ILE A 95 2.72 -8.44 4.29
N LEU A 96 2.92 -9.37 5.23
CA LEU A 96 3.32 -9.08 6.60
C LEU A 96 4.85 -9.03 6.66
N THR A 97 5.42 -7.92 7.10
CA THR A 97 6.86 -7.80 7.31
C THR A 97 7.16 -7.52 8.76
N THR A 98 8.15 -8.21 9.28
CA THR A 98 8.68 -8.00 10.63
C THR A 98 10.17 -7.77 10.57
N ALA A 99 10.70 -6.94 11.46
CA ALA A 99 12.13 -6.73 11.57
C ALA A 99 12.52 -6.09 12.91
N THR A 100 13.80 -6.19 13.26
CA THR A 100 14.42 -5.47 14.40
C THR A 100 15.29 -4.34 13.85
N HIS A 101 15.09 -3.11 14.34
CA HIS A 101 15.93 -1.96 14.01
C HIS A 101 17.29 -2.10 14.68
N ALA A 102 18.17 -2.88 14.06
CA ALA A 102 19.43 -3.35 14.62
C ALA A 102 20.62 -2.44 14.31
N ARG A 103 20.55 -1.63 13.25
CA ARG A 103 21.64 -0.76 12.81
C ARG A 103 21.12 0.61 12.43
N GLU A 104 22.02 1.58 12.39
CA GLU A 104 21.74 2.92 11.89
C GLU A 104 21.39 2.89 10.40
N GLY A 105 20.38 3.68 10.02
CA GLY A 105 19.92 3.79 8.65
C GLY A 105 18.93 4.94 8.44
N VAL A 106 17.94 4.72 7.60
CA VAL A 106 16.92 5.71 7.25
C VAL A 106 16.13 6.16 8.49
N PHE A 107 15.86 5.24 9.43
CA PHE A 107 15.13 5.56 10.66
C PHE A 107 16.03 6.12 11.77
N GLY A 108 17.32 6.31 11.52
CA GLY A 108 18.27 6.88 12.47
C GLY A 108 19.09 5.85 13.21
N PRO A 109 19.65 6.21 14.38
CA PRO A 109 20.41 5.29 15.21
C PRO A 109 19.59 4.07 15.62
N ALA A 110 20.23 2.90 15.70
CA ALA A 110 19.60 1.64 16.07
C ALA A 110 18.81 1.78 17.38
N THR A 111 17.55 1.39 17.37
CA THR A 111 16.70 1.41 18.58
C THR A 111 16.62 0.06 19.29
N GLY A 112 17.02 -1.03 18.62
CA GLY A 112 16.82 -2.40 19.08
C GLY A 112 15.36 -2.84 19.13
N LYS A 113 14.41 -1.99 18.74
CA LYS A 113 12.98 -2.30 18.74
C LYS A 113 12.57 -3.12 17.53
N ARG A 114 11.60 -3.99 17.74
CA ARG A 114 10.98 -4.78 16.68
C ARG A 114 9.70 -4.10 16.18
N TYR A 115 9.44 -4.23 14.89
CA TYR A 115 8.15 -3.85 14.29
C TYR A 115 7.51 -5.01 13.53
N ALA A 116 6.20 -4.91 13.36
CA ALA A 116 5.41 -5.71 12.44
C ALA A 116 4.42 -4.78 11.72
N ILE A 117 4.48 -4.74 10.39
CA ILE A 117 3.60 -3.91 9.57
C ILE A 117 3.19 -4.66 8.31
N ARG A 118 2.17 -4.15 7.64
CA ARG A 118 1.81 -4.63 6.31
C ARG A 118 2.32 -3.75 5.19
N VAL A 119 2.47 -4.38 4.05
CA VAL A 119 2.78 -3.77 2.77
C VAL A 119 1.77 -4.33 1.78
N ILE A 120 1.28 -3.48 0.87
CA ILE A 120 0.52 -3.92 -0.29
C ILE A 120 1.27 -3.43 -1.53
N ALA A 121 1.57 -4.36 -2.44
CA ALA A 121 2.23 -4.09 -3.70
C ALA A 121 1.33 -4.54 -4.86
N GLU A 122 1.11 -3.67 -5.82
CA GLU A 122 0.54 -4.02 -7.12
C GLU A 122 1.63 -4.14 -8.15
N CYS A 123 1.77 -5.33 -8.75
CA CYS A 123 2.82 -5.66 -9.70
C CYS A 123 2.18 -6.16 -11.00
N ALA A 124 2.43 -5.45 -12.11
CA ALA A 124 2.12 -5.93 -13.44
C ALA A 124 3.27 -6.82 -13.93
N ALA A 125 2.96 -8.07 -14.27
CA ALA A 125 3.94 -9.09 -14.66
C ALA A 125 3.59 -9.76 -15.97
N LYS A 126 4.61 -10.03 -16.79
CA LYS A 126 4.50 -10.74 -18.07
C LYS A 126 5.80 -11.48 -18.36
N ALA A 127 5.71 -12.77 -18.72
CA ALA A 127 6.86 -13.59 -19.11
C ALA A 127 8.04 -13.47 -18.12
N ASP A 128 7.79 -13.77 -16.85
CA ASP A 128 8.72 -13.68 -15.70
C ASP A 128 9.18 -12.27 -15.30
N VAL A 129 8.72 -11.22 -15.96
CA VAL A 129 9.21 -9.86 -15.68
C VAL A 129 8.10 -8.97 -15.13
N ILE A 130 8.34 -8.38 -13.96
CA ILE A 130 7.57 -7.25 -13.43
C ILE A 130 8.02 -5.99 -14.18
N TYR A 131 7.06 -5.30 -14.82
CA TYR A 131 7.34 -4.16 -15.67
C TYR A 131 6.67 -2.85 -15.22
N ASP A 132 5.82 -2.93 -14.19
CA ASP A 132 5.14 -1.77 -13.59
C ASP A 132 4.77 -2.08 -12.14
N GLU A 133 4.95 -1.13 -11.19
CA GLU A 133 4.70 -1.38 -9.78
C GLU A 133 4.17 -0.16 -9.05
N TRP A 134 3.22 -0.40 -8.13
CA TRP A 134 2.75 0.52 -7.09
C TRP A 134 2.91 -0.15 -5.74
N LEU A 135 3.48 0.54 -4.77
CA LEU A 135 3.83 -0.03 -3.47
C LEU A 135 3.45 0.93 -2.34
N VAL A 136 2.59 0.49 -1.43
CA VAL A 136 2.30 1.20 -0.18
C VAL A 136 2.81 0.38 1.00
N ARG A 137 3.76 0.98 1.73
CA ARG A 137 4.30 0.43 2.97
C ARG A 137 3.84 1.31 4.13
N ASP A 138 3.43 0.68 5.24
CA ASP A 138 3.03 1.41 6.44
C ASP A 138 4.26 1.99 7.19
N TYR A 139 4.85 3.05 6.63
CA TYR A 139 5.97 3.73 7.28
C TYR A 139 5.57 4.37 8.62
N GLY A 140 4.34 4.88 8.74
CA GLY A 140 3.81 5.39 10.00
C GLY A 140 3.82 4.34 11.09
N GLY A 141 3.43 3.12 10.76
CA GLY A 141 3.46 1.97 11.67
C GLY A 141 4.87 1.57 12.10
N ILE A 142 5.87 1.60 11.19
CA ILE A 142 7.27 1.39 11.56
C ILE A 142 7.71 2.46 12.55
N VAL A 143 7.54 3.73 12.19
CA VAL A 143 7.98 4.88 13.00
C VAL A 143 7.40 4.84 14.41
N ARG A 144 6.09 4.56 14.55
CA ARG A 144 5.42 4.46 15.85
C ARG A 144 6.00 3.32 16.71
N GLN A 145 6.22 2.16 16.13
CA GLN A 145 6.76 1.00 16.85
C GLN A 145 8.24 1.21 17.22
N LEU A 146 8.99 1.98 16.44
CA LEU A 146 10.34 2.42 16.83
C LEU A 146 10.32 3.50 17.94
N GLY A 147 9.15 4.08 18.25
CA GLY A 147 8.97 5.03 19.35
C GLY A 147 9.03 6.50 18.92
N PHE A 148 8.80 6.77 17.64
CA PHE A 148 8.76 8.12 17.11
C PHE A 148 7.32 8.50 16.69
N SER A 149 7.05 9.80 16.60
CA SER A 149 5.85 10.33 15.94
C SER A 149 6.08 10.40 14.43
N PRO A 150 5.12 9.97 13.58
CA PRO A 150 5.24 10.16 12.13
C PRO A 150 5.45 11.62 11.71
N GLN A 151 4.83 12.56 12.44
CA GLN A 151 4.99 14.00 12.21
C GLN A 151 6.43 14.46 12.48
N ASP A 152 7.00 14.10 13.64
CA ASP A 152 8.37 14.49 14.00
C ASP A 152 9.41 13.79 13.14
N TYR A 153 9.13 12.53 12.76
CA TYR A 153 9.99 11.80 11.85
C TYR A 153 10.00 12.45 10.45
N ALA A 154 8.87 12.87 9.93
CA ALA A 154 8.81 13.59 8.65
C ALA A 154 9.64 14.88 8.68
N ARG A 155 9.59 15.63 9.81
CA ARG A 155 10.43 16.82 10.02
C ARG A 155 11.93 16.47 10.03
N THR A 156 12.29 15.41 10.77
CA THR A 156 13.67 14.91 10.82
C THR A 156 14.16 14.49 9.44
N LEU A 157 13.30 13.83 8.65
CA LEU A 157 13.62 13.39 7.29
C LEU A 157 13.90 14.59 6.38
N ILE A 158 13.05 15.61 6.40
CA ILE A 158 13.25 16.86 5.64
C ILE A 158 14.58 17.53 6.02
N ALA A 159 14.89 17.62 7.31
CA ALA A 159 16.14 18.21 7.78
C ALA A 159 17.38 17.42 7.29
N ARG A 160 17.35 16.08 7.36
CA ARG A 160 18.42 15.19 6.86
C ARG A 160 18.64 15.30 5.36
N GLU A 161 17.58 15.54 4.58
CA GLU A 161 17.65 15.72 3.13
C GLU A 161 18.15 17.12 2.74
N GLY A 162 18.51 17.96 3.70
CA GLY A 162 19.09 19.30 3.48
C GLY A 162 18.08 20.44 3.53
N GLY A 163 16.95 20.21 4.20
CA GLY A 163 15.89 21.20 4.41
C GLY A 163 14.86 21.27 3.29
N PRO A 164 13.80 22.09 3.43
CA PRO A 164 12.63 22.10 2.56
C PRO A 164 12.93 22.32 1.06
N ALA A 165 14.00 23.06 0.75
CA ALA A 165 14.38 23.34 -0.63
C ALA A 165 15.03 22.15 -1.36
N LYS A 166 15.65 21.23 -0.61
CA LYS A 166 16.37 20.07 -1.16
C LYS A 166 15.69 18.73 -0.91
N ALA A 167 14.74 18.71 0.03
CA ALA A 167 14.05 17.49 0.41
C ALA A 167 13.35 16.83 -0.79
N ALA A 168 13.49 15.52 -0.89
CA ALA A 168 12.77 14.72 -1.87
C ALA A 168 11.26 14.93 -1.70
N ARG A 169 10.56 15.16 -2.80
CA ARG A 169 9.12 15.39 -2.78
C ARG A 169 8.39 14.06 -2.74
N PRO A 170 7.36 13.90 -1.87
CA PRO A 170 6.43 12.78 -1.97
C PRO A 170 5.79 12.70 -3.35
N PHE A 171 5.33 11.50 -3.70
CA PHE A 171 4.69 11.25 -4.99
C PHE A 171 3.41 12.09 -5.14
N VAL A 172 3.27 12.67 -6.32
CA VAL A 172 2.04 13.32 -6.79
C VAL A 172 1.82 12.92 -8.26
N PRO A 173 0.59 12.90 -8.79
CA PRO A 173 0.33 12.50 -10.16
C PRO A 173 1.14 13.25 -11.22
N GLU A 174 1.43 14.52 -10.97
CA GLU A 174 2.23 15.37 -11.87
C GLU A 174 3.70 14.96 -11.96
N SER A 175 4.19 14.19 -10.98
CA SER A 175 5.57 13.65 -10.98
C SER A 175 5.66 12.22 -11.54
N ASP A 176 4.52 11.63 -11.93
CA ASP A 176 4.49 10.27 -12.43
C ASP A 176 5.14 10.14 -13.81
N ILE A 177 5.82 9.01 -13.99
CA ILE A 177 6.27 8.55 -15.30
C ILE A 177 5.38 7.36 -15.66
N PRO A 178 4.52 7.50 -16.70
CA PRO A 178 3.62 6.43 -17.09
C PRO A 178 4.37 5.15 -17.42
N GLY A 179 4.05 4.07 -16.72
CA GLY A 179 4.51 2.72 -17.03
C GLY A 179 3.83 2.13 -18.27
N LEU A 180 3.95 0.85 -18.48
CA LEU A 180 3.34 0.15 -19.62
C LEU A 180 1.94 -0.41 -19.30
N TYR A 181 1.64 -0.66 -18.05
CA TYR A 181 0.34 -1.20 -17.63
C TYR A 181 -0.79 -0.17 -17.83
N ARG A 182 -1.89 -0.62 -18.44
CA ARG A 182 -3.07 0.22 -18.75
C ARG A 182 -4.38 -0.32 -18.18
N GLY A 183 -4.33 -1.51 -17.54
CA GLY A 183 -5.52 -2.13 -16.98
C GLY A 183 -6.10 -1.37 -15.80
N THR A 184 -7.38 -1.61 -15.54
CA THR A 184 -8.11 -1.05 -14.39
C THR A 184 -8.64 -2.15 -13.46
N GLY A 185 -8.26 -3.40 -13.70
CA GLY A 185 -8.68 -4.58 -12.95
C GLY A 185 -9.72 -5.42 -13.70
N ASN A 186 -10.65 -6.00 -12.96
CA ASN A 186 -11.70 -6.86 -13.52
C ASN A 186 -13.11 -6.41 -13.12
N ASP A 187 -14.13 -7.00 -13.77
CA ASP A 187 -15.55 -6.73 -13.51
C ASP A 187 -16.16 -7.71 -12.49
N ASN A 188 -15.35 -8.28 -11.61
CA ASN A 188 -15.82 -9.20 -10.59
C ASN A 188 -16.65 -8.45 -9.53
N GLU A 189 -17.76 -9.05 -9.10
CA GLU A 189 -18.73 -8.43 -8.17
C GLU A 189 -18.13 -8.03 -6.81
N TRP A 190 -17.14 -8.76 -6.30
CA TRP A 190 -16.50 -8.47 -5.01
C TRP A 190 -15.65 -7.21 -5.08
N GLY A 191 -14.96 -7.00 -6.21
CA GLY A 191 -14.25 -5.75 -6.49
C GLY A 191 -15.22 -4.57 -6.56
N GLU A 192 -16.33 -4.73 -7.27
CA GLU A 192 -17.37 -3.70 -7.39
C GLU A 192 -17.98 -3.36 -6.02
N ARG A 193 -18.36 -4.38 -5.23
CA ARG A 193 -18.92 -4.20 -3.89
C ARG A 193 -17.99 -3.41 -2.97
N TYR A 194 -16.70 -3.72 -2.99
CA TYR A 194 -15.73 -3.00 -2.17
C TYR A 194 -15.48 -1.57 -2.66
N ALA A 195 -15.40 -1.39 -3.98
CA ALA A 195 -15.26 -0.07 -4.59
C ALA A 195 -16.44 0.86 -4.24
N GLN A 196 -17.67 0.35 -4.30
CA GLN A 196 -18.87 1.08 -3.89
C GLN A 196 -18.85 1.42 -2.39
N THR A 197 -18.41 0.47 -1.55
CA THR A 197 -18.28 0.70 -0.10
C THR A 197 -17.32 1.84 0.20
N LEU A 198 -16.10 1.81 -0.37
CA LEU A 198 -15.12 2.90 -0.18
C LEU A 198 -15.62 4.23 -0.75
N THR A 199 -16.27 4.22 -1.89
CA THR A 199 -16.83 5.44 -2.51
C THR A 199 -17.87 6.09 -1.62
N ARG A 200 -18.76 5.31 -1.00
CA ARG A 200 -19.78 5.83 -0.06
C ARG A 200 -19.14 6.38 1.20
N ILE A 201 -18.19 5.66 1.79
CA ILE A 201 -17.44 6.15 2.97
C ILE A 201 -16.75 7.48 2.65
N MET A 202 -16.09 7.57 1.50
CA MET A 202 -15.41 8.78 1.05
C MET A 202 -16.38 9.92 0.66
N ALA A 203 -17.64 9.61 0.38
CA ALA A 203 -18.72 10.58 0.27
C ALA A 203 -19.35 10.96 1.62
N ALA A 204 -18.72 10.60 2.74
CA ALA A 204 -19.15 10.80 4.11
C ALA A 204 -20.43 10.02 4.52
N ASP A 205 -20.76 8.95 3.80
CA ASP A 205 -21.83 8.03 4.19
C ASP A 205 -21.30 6.93 5.12
N PHE A 206 -20.95 7.30 6.34
CA PHE A 206 -20.43 6.36 7.35
C PHE A 206 -21.50 5.39 7.86
N ALA A 207 -22.79 5.69 7.70
CA ALA A 207 -23.86 4.77 8.01
C ALA A 207 -23.80 3.49 7.16
N HIS A 208 -23.20 3.57 5.97
CA HIS A 208 -22.96 2.42 5.10
C HIS A 208 -22.07 1.35 5.73
N ILE A 209 -21.20 1.70 6.66
CA ILE A 209 -20.37 0.74 7.40
C ILE A 209 -21.27 -0.25 8.16
N HIS A 210 -22.33 0.23 8.80
CA HIS A 210 -23.28 -0.66 9.49
C HIS A 210 -24.06 -1.57 8.54
N ALA A 211 -24.26 -1.16 7.29
CA ALA A 211 -24.98 -1.92 6.29
C ALA A 211 -24.10 -2.93 5.52
N SER A 212 -22.79 -2.70 5.45
CA SER A 212 -21.89 -3.50 4.58
C SER A 212 -20.84 -4.32 5.33
N TYR A 213 -20.53 -3.97 6.59
CA TYR A 213 -19.52 -4.68 7.36
C TYR A 213 -20.16 -5.69 8.34
N ASP A 214 -19.46 -6.80 8.59
CA ASP A 214 -19.74 -7.70 9.69
C ASP A 214 -19.62 -6.97 11.04
N ARG A 215 -20.42 -7.34 12.04
CA ARG A 215 -20.29 -6.79 13.40
C ARG A 215 -18.95 -7.08 14.04
N ALA A 216 -18.36 -8.24 13.71
CA ALA A 216 -17.06 -8.69 14.21
C ALA A 216 -15.93 -8.42 13.18
N VAL A 217 -16.06 -7.38 12.37
CA VAL A 217 -15.02 -6.98 11.43
C VAL A 217 -13.71 -6.68 12.17
N VAL A 218 -12.60 -7.09 11.56
CA VAL A 218 -11.27 -6.72 12.01
C VAL A 218 -10.60 -5.93 10.88
N GLY A 219 -10.24 -4.69 11.19
CA GLY A 219 -9.46 -3.82 10.32
C GLY A 219 -7.99 -3.80 10.73
N GLU A 220 -7.09 -3.82 9.75
CA GLU A 220 -5.65 -3.65 9.91
C GLU A 220 -5.22 -2.47 9.03
N TYR A 221 -4.87 -1.38 9.67
CA TYR A 221 -4.81 -0.08 9.03
C TYR A 221 -3.44 0.59 9.13
N ALA A 222 -3.25 1.64 8.33
CA ALA A 222 -2.09 2.52 8.41
C ALA A 222 -1.81 2.96 9.86
N GLY A 223 -0.52 3.11 10.20
CA GLY A 223 -0.06 3.42 11.54
C GLY A 223 0.06 2.21 12.46
N ALA A 224 0.07 0.98 11.92
CA ALA A 224 -0.02 -0.30 12.64
C ALA A 224 -1.26 -0.36 13.55
N ARG A 225 -2.35 0.27 13.14
CA ARG A 225 -3.60 0.34 13.88
C ARG A 225 -4.45 -0.88 13.58
N GLN A 226 -4.88 -1.57 14.63
CA GLN A 226 -5.96 -2.56 14.54
C GLN A 226 -7.28 -1.92 14.95
N ALA A 227 -8.35 -2.26 14.25
CA ALA A 227 -9.71 -1.87 14.55
C ALA A 227 -10.60 -3.10 14.72
N ILE A 228 -11.40 -3.14 15.78
CA ILE A 228 -12.28 -4.24 16.10
C ILE A 228 -13.73 -3.72 16.15
N GLY A 229 -14.55 -4.25 15.24
CA GLY A 229 -15.94 -3.82 15.10
C GLY A 229 -16.12 -2.56 14.25
N ARG A 230 -17.36 -2.25 13.96
CA ARG A 230 -17.77 -1.20 13.00
C ARG A 230 -17.41 0.20 13.46
N GLU A 231 -17.45 0.43 14.75
CA GLU A 231 -17.19 1.74 15.36
C GLU A 231 -15.72 2.16 15.15
N GLU A 232 -14.77 1.29 15.44
CA GLU A 232 -13.34 1.59 15.25
C GLU A 232 -12.96 1.66 13.76
N VAL A 233 -13.62 0.88 12.90
CA VAL A 233 -13.52 1.02 11.43
C VAL A 233 -14.01 2.40 11.00
N SER A 234 -15.16 2.83 11.51
CA SER A 234 -15.72 4.16 11.23
C SER A 234 -14.79 5.27 11.70
N GLU A 235 -14.19 5.16 12.88
CA GLU A 235 -13.22 6.13 13.39
C GLU A 235 -12.00 6.27 12.48
N PHE A 236 -11.47 5.15 11.95
CA PHE A 236 -10.32 5.19 11.05
C PHE A 236 -10.63 5.98 9.78
N TRP A 237 -11.71 5.62 9.09
CA TRP A 237 -12.09 6.26 7.84
C TRP A 237 -12.55 7.71 8.04
N LEU A 238 -13.29 7.97 9.13
CA LEU A 238 -13.71 9.33 9.50
C LEU A 238 -12.48 10.22 9.78
N GLY A 239 -11.49 9.71 10.52
CA GLY A 239 -10.27 10.44 10.82
C GLY A 239 -9.51 10.87 9.57
N LEU A 240 -9.38 9.98 8.59
CA LEU A 240 -8.77 10.31 7.30
C LEU A 240 -9.63 11.32 6.52
N ARG A 241 -10.93 11.04 6.37
CA ARG A 241 -11.82 11.88 5.56
C ARG A 241 -12.01 13.28 6.15
N ALA A 242 -12.07 13.39 7.47
CA ALA A 242 -12.20 14.67 8.19
C ALA A 242 -10.97 15.57 8.04
N ALA A 243 -9.78 15.01 7.86
CA ALA A 243 -8.57 15.79 7.58
C ALA A 243 -8.58 16.42 6.16
N PHE A 244 -9.28 15.77 5.21
CA PHE A 244 -9.33 16.16 3.80
C PHE A 244 -10.76 16.22 3.26
N PRO A 245 -11.67 17.04 3.87
CA PRO A 245 -13.09 17.05 3.52
C PRO A 245 -13.38 17.49 2.08
N SER A 246 -12.55 18.33 1.48
CA SER A 246 -12.69 18.77 0.09
C SER A 246 -11.97 17.87 -0.93
N ALA A 247 -11.15 16.92 -0.47
CA ALA A 247 -10.35 16.10 -1.37
C ALA A 247 -11.20 15.18 -2.25
N LYS A 248 -10.77 15.06 -3.50
CA LYS A 248 -11.36 14.15 -4.47
C LYS A 248 -10.85 12.73 -4.24
N PHE A 249 -11.76 11.79 -4.03
CA PHE A 249 -11.48 10.36 -4.01
C PHE A 249 -11.50 9.80 -5.43
N ALA A 250 -10.54 8.95 -5.75
CA ALA A 250 -10.51 8.22 -7.01
C ALA A 250 -10.05 6.78 -6.82
N ILE A 251 -10.68 5.85 -7.52
CA ILE A 251 -10.26 4.46 -7.64
C ILE A 251 -9.50 4.32 -8.96
N HIS A 252 -8.29 3.78 -8.90
CA HIS A 252 -7.40 3.62 -10.05
C HIS A 252 -7.35 2.18 -10.55
N HIS A 253 -7.52 1.21 -9.65
CA HIS A 253 -7.51 -0.19 -9.96
C HIS A 253 -8.44 -0.96 -9.02
N ARG A 254 -9.12 -1.98 -9.55
CA ARG A 254 -10.11 -2.76 -8.82
C ARG A 254 -10.06 -4.22 -9.25
N ILE A 255 -9.79 -5.11 -8.30
CA ILE A 255 -9.85 -6.55 -8.53
C ILE A 255 -10.81 -7.16 -7.52
N GLY A 256 -11.71 -8.02 -7.99
CA GLY A 256 -12.41 -8.98 -7.15
C GLY A 256 -11.96 -10.38 -7.51
N MET A 257 -11.94 -11.27 -6.52
CA MET A 257 -11.52 -12.65 -6.68
C MET A 257 -12.29 -13.55 -5.72
N GLU A 258 -12.68 -14.72 -6.21
CA GLU A 258 -13.26 -15.80 -5.42
C GLU A 258 -12.70 -17.13 -5.87
N GLY A 259 -12.85 -18.15 -5.06
CA GLY A 259 -12.44 -19.52 -5.36
C GLY A 259 -11.33 -20.05 -4.44
N GLY A 260 -11.09 -21.34 -4.59
CA GLY A 260 -10.20 -22.06 -3.70
C GLY A 260 -10.77 -22.23 -2.30
N MET A 261 -9.90 -22.22 -1.31
CA MET A 261 -10.25 -22.33 0.12
C MET A 261 -10.30 -20.96 0.82
N LEU A 262 -10.10 -19.87 0.09
CA LEU A 262 -10.12 -18.51 0.63
C LEU A 262 -11.52 -17.88 0.46
N PRO A 263 -11.91 -16.96 1.35
CA PRO A 263 -13.16 -16.23 1.20
C PRO A 263 -13.14 -15.36 -0.07
N PRO A 264 -14.31 -14.92 -0.57
CA PRO A 264 -14.36 -13.87 -1.58
C PRO A 264 -13.61 -12.64 -1.08
N ARG A 265 -12.82 -12.01 -1.95
CA ARG A 265 -11.94 -10.91 -1.59
C ARG A 265 -11.77 -9.90 -2.70
N ALA A 266 -11.34 -8.71 -2.34
CA ALA A 266 -11.14 -7.62 -3.27
C ALA A 266 -9.87 -6.82 -2.94
N ALA A 267 -9.28 -6.24 -3.96
CA ALA A 267 -8.17 -5.30 -3.87
C ALA A 267 -8.50 -4.01 -4.61
N ILE A 268 -8.22 -2.87 -3.98
CA ILE A 268 -8.47 -1.54 -4.53
C ILE A 268 -7.22 -0.69 -4.39
N ARG A 269 -6.75 -0.07 -5.48
CA ARG A 269 -5.81 1.05 -5.43
C ARG A 269 -6.58 2.35 -5.63
N TRP A 270 -6.38 3.27 -4.69
CA TRP A 270 -7.14 4.51 -4.61
C TRP A 270 -6.26 5.71 -4.29
N SER A 271 -6.80 6.91 -4.47
CA SER A 271 -6.18 8.14 -3.99
C SER A 271 -7.19 9.10 -3.39
N LEU A 272 -6.68 9.99 -2.49
CA LEU A 272 -7.30 11.25 -2.13
C LEU A 272 -6.39 12.37 -2.62
N ASP A 273 -6.94 13.32 -3.38
CA ASP A 273 -6.21 14.46 -3.91
C ASP A 273 -6.92 15.75 -3.57
N GLY A 274 -6.31 16.60 -2.74
CA GLY A 274 -6.95 17.81 -2.28
C GLY A 274 -6.13 18.61 -1.29
N THR A 275 -6.83 19.26 -0.38
CA THR A 275 -6.24 20.17 0.61
C THR A 275 -6.45 19.63 2.02
N HIS A 276 -5.46 19.78 2.89
CA HIS A 276 -5.60 19.56 4.32
C HIS A 276 -6.38 20.72 4.91
N ASP A 277 -7.71 20.68 4.83
CA ASP A 277 -8.64 21.77 5.15
C ASP A 277 -9.66 21.40 6.24
N GLY A 278 -9.48 20.23 6.91
CA GLY A 278 -10.31 19.81 8.02
C GLY A 278 -9.55 19.23 9.20
N TRP A 279 -10.23 19.18 10.35
CA TRP A 279 -9.73 18.54 11.56
C TRP A 279 -9.94 17.02 11.48
N GLY A 280 -8.87 16.25 11.64
CA GLY A 280 -8.92 14.80 11.56
C GLY A 280 -7.62 14.16 12.02
N ALA A 281 -7.23 13.07 11.38
CA ALA A 281 -6.05 12.27 11.75
C ALA A 281 -4.72 13.06 11.67
N PHE A 282 -4.70 14.18 10.96
CA PHE A 282 -3.50 15.02 10.76
C PHE A 282 -3.57 16.37 11.49
N GLY A 283 -4.47 16.51 12.47
CA GLY A 283 -4.54 17.68 13.35
C GLY A 283 -5.16 18.94 12.70
N GLU A 284 -4.63 20.11 13.05
CA GLU A 284 -5.15 21.39 12.61
C GLU A 284 -4.97 21.61 11.10
N PRO A 285 -6.02 22.09 10.39
CA PRO A 285 -5.95 22.37 8.97
C PRO A 285 -4.82 23.35 8.62
N THR A 286 -4.03 23.02 7.60
CA THR A 286 -2.85 23.81 7.20
C THR A 286 -2.99 24.45 5.82
N GLY A 287 -4.01 24.08 5.05
CA GLY A 287 -4.16 24.48 3.65
C GLY A 287 -3.18 23.78 2.68
N ALA A 288 -2.38 22.83 3.16
CA ALA A 288 -1.44 22.11 2.33
C ALA A 288 -2.13 21.29 1.25
N ARG A 289 -1.63 21.35 0.00
CA ARG A 289 -1.99 20.39 -1.04
C ARG A 289 -1.38 19.05 -0.67
N VAL A 290 -2.21 18.00 -0.68
CA VAL A 290 -1.82 16.64 -0.32
C VAL A 290 -2.38 15.65 -1.32
N HIS A 291 -1.54 14.74 -1.77
CA HIS A 291 -1.91 13.53 -2.49
C HIS A 291 -1.70 12.32 -1.58
N VAL A 292 -2.76 11.55 -1.36
CA VAL A 292 -2.69 10.29 -0.62
C VAL A 292 -2.82 9.14 -1.60
N MET A 293 -1.76 8.36 -1.77
CA MET A 293 -1.82 7.07 -2.44
C MET A 293 -2.19 6.01 -1.42
N GLY A 294 -3.25 5.26 -1.67
CA GLY A 294 -3.71 4.20 -0.79
C GLY A 294 -3.98 2.88 -1.52
N MET A 295 -3.85 1.80 -0.77
CA MET A 295 -4.25 0.45 -1.20
C MET A 295 -5.06 -0.22 -0.11
N ALA A 296 -6.07 -0.98 -0.52
CA ALA A 296 -6.94 -1.66 0.42
C ALA A 296 -7.33 -3.05 -0.09
N HIS A 297 -7.37 -4.02 0.82
CA HIS A 297 -7.89 -5.36 0.61
C HIS A 297 -9.09 -5.61 1.51
N ALA A 298 -10.08 -6.33 1.01
CA ALA A 298 -11.25 -6.78 1.76
C ALA A 298 -11.44 -8.29 1.64
N GLU A 299 -11.86 -8.92 2.73
CA GLU A 299 -12.33 -10.31 2.75
C GLU A 299 -13.79 -10.33 3.22
N PHE A 300 -14.63 -11.03 2.50
CA PHE A 300 -16.07 -11.11 2.78
C PHE A 300 -16.43 -12.39 3.51
N GLY A 301 -17.47 -12.34 4.32
CA GLY A 301 -17.98 -13.48 5.08
C GLY A 301 -19.51 -13.46 5.18
N PRO A 302 -20.11 -14.54 5.74
CA PRO A 302 -21.55 -14.78 5.67
C PRO A 302 -22.38 -14.02 6.72
N TYR A 303 -21.79 -13.18 7.55
CA TYR A 303 -22.47 -12.58 8.72
C TYR A 303 -22.81 -11.09 8.55
N GLY A 304 -22.92 -10.60 7.32
CA GLY A 304 -23.41 -9.27 7.03
C GLY A 304 -24.96 -9.18 7.12
N PRO A 305 -25.52 -7.95 7.06
CA PRO A 305 -26.97 -7.73 7.13
C PRO A 305 -27.77 -8.51 6.08
N ASP A 306 -27.23 -8.63 4.86
CA ASP A 306 -27.86 -9.34 3.74
C ASP A 306 -27.26 -10.72 3.50
N GLY A 307 -26.71 -11.37 4.54
CA GLY A 307 -26.04 -12.65 4.42
C GLY A 307 -24.61 -12.55 3.88
N VAL A 308 -24.12 -11.36 3.59
CA VAL A 308 -22.72 -11.09 3.18
C VAL A 308 -22.25 -9.81 3.83
N GLY A 309 -21.09 -9.84 4.49
CA GLY A 309 -20.48 -8.66 5.09
C GLY A 309 -18.97 -8.63 4.92
N LEU A 310 -18.40 -7.44 4.89
CA LEU A 310 -16.96 -7.25 4.92
C LEU A 310 -16.45 -7.64 6.31
N ARG A 311 -15.66 -8.69 6.39
CA ARG A 311 -15.21 -9.32 7.65
C ARG A 311 -13.80 -8.93 8.05
N ARG A 312 -12.92 -8.74 7.08
CA ARG A 312 -11.56 -8.24 7.28
C ARG A 312 -11.27 -7.15 6.28
N GLU A 313 -10.64 -6.10 6.75
CA GLU A 313 -10.19 -5.00 5.90
C GLU A 313 -8.74 -4.66 6.22
N TYR A 314 -7.99 -4.42 5.18
CA TYR A 314 -6.61 -3.94 5.26
C TYR A 314 -6.54 -2.66 4.42
N ALA A 315 -6.26 -1.52 5.04
CA ALA A 315 -6.19 -0.26 4.29
C ALA A 315 -4.94 0.51 4.69
N LEU A 316 -4.07 0.68 3.71
CA LEU A 316 -2.76 1.28 3.89
C LEU A 316 -2.64 2.60 3.12
N TYR A 317 -2.04 3.56 3.77
CA TYR A 317 -1.45 4.78 3.22
C TYR A 317 -0.21 5.12 4.05
N ASP A 318 0.66 6.00 3.55
CA ASP A 318 1.87 6.39 4.28
C ASP A 318 1.67 7.71 5.03
N GLU A 319 1.51 7.64 6.36
CA GLU A 319 1.37 8.81 7.22
C GLU A 319 2.59 9.74 7.13
N VAL A 320 3.80 9.17 6.97
CA VAL A 320 5.03 9.96 6.88
C VAL A 320 5.05 10.80 5.61
N ALA A 321 4.63 10.22 4.48
CA ALA A 321 4.52 10.94 3.22
C ALA A 321 3.48 12.06 3.28
N ILE A 322 2.36 11.86 3.98
CA ILE A 322 1.34 12.88 4.20
C ILE A 322 1.90 14.01 5.06
N TRP A 323 2.50 13.69 6.20
CA TRP A 323 3.12 14.69 7.07
C TRP A 323 4.23 15.47 6.37
N LYS A 324 5.02 14.80 5.52
CA LYS A 324 6.07 15.45 4.74
C LYS A 324 5.51 16.49 3.78
N GLN A 325 4.39 16.19 3.09
CA GLN A 325 3.71 17.16 2.22
C GLN A 325 3.21 18.38 3.02
N ILE A 326 2.57 18.14 4.17
CA ILE A 326 2.07 19.21 5.06
C ILE A 326 3.22 20.09 5.53
N GLN A 327 4.32 19.54 5.99
CA GLN A 327 5.45 20.29 6.55
C GLN A 327 6.24 21.05 5.47
N LEU A 328 6.38 20.48 4.29
CA LEU A 328 6.99 21.18 3.16
C LEU A 328 6.15 22.38 2.70
N HIS A 329 4.83 22.36 2.89
CA HIS A 329 3.94 23.49 2.63
C HIS A 329 4.05 24.57 3.72
N THR A 330 4.03 24.16 4.99
CA THR A 330 4.02 25.10 6.11
C THR A 330 5.39 25.70 6.43
N GLY A 331 6.46 25.13 5.88
CA GLY A 331 7.82 25.51 6.25
C GLY A 331 8.21 25.10 7.68
N ALA A 332 7.43 24.23 8.33
CA ALA A 332 7.63 23.76 9.70
C ALA A 332 8.66 22.62 9.81
N ALA A 333 9.73 22.67 8.99
CA ALA A 333 10.78 21.64 8.93
C ALA A 333 12.10 22.17 9.49
#